data_dff3c9dbc9ca820e0dead1a561758ee2
#
_entry.id   dff3c9dbc9ca820e0dead1a561758ee2
#
_cell.length_a   1.000
_cell.length_b   1.000
_cell.length_c   1.000
_cell.angle_alpha   90.00
_cell.angle_beta   90.00
_cell.angle_gamma   90.00
#
_symmetry.space_group_name_H-M   'P 1'
#
loop_
_entity.id
_entity.type
_entity.pdbx_description
1 polymer ?
#
loop_
_entity_poly.entity_id
_entity_poly.type
_entity_poly.pdbx_seq_one_letter_code
_entity_poly.pdbx_strand_id
1 'polypeptide(L)'
;MNVINGMPAHALLLHFVLVLVPLTAALEIVCGLWPAARRGQLMWLTLILAAVTLVLTPITIDAGAWLYDRQANPSPILREHAARGGVMTYFSAALLVVAVLLVALRIVERRSDRRRVVLHVVVAIVVLATGIASTLQIYRVGDAGAHAVWGG
;
A
#
# COMPACT_ATOMS: atom_id res chain seq x y z
N MET A 1 -4.48 -19.83 -10.21
CA MET A 1 -4.59 -20.51 -8.88
C MET A 1 -5.45 -19.62 -7.97
N ASN A 2 -6.77 -19.86 -7.97
CA ASN A 2 -7.72 -18.92 -7.35
C ASN A 2 -8.36 -19.47 -6.06
N VAL A 3 -7.97 -20.68 -5.65
CA VAL A 3 -8.42 -21.35 -4.42
C VAL A 3 -7.21 -22.01 -3.74
N ILE A 4 -7.02 -21.75 -2.44
CA ILE A 4 -5.97 -22.28 -1.59
C ILE A 4 -6.65 -23.02 -0.43
N ASN A 5 -6.48 -24.33 -0.33
CA ASN A 5 -7.11 -25.17 0.72
C ASN A 5 -8.63 -24.97 0.87
N GLY A 6 -9.36 -24.80 -0.25
CA GLY A 6 -10.80 -24.60 -0.24
C GLY A 6 -11.26 -23.15 0.00
N MET A 7 -10.34 -22.24 0.32
CA MET A 7 -10.64 -20.81 0.49
C MET A 7 -10.29 -20.01 -0.78
N PRO A 8 -11.09 -19.00 -1.15
CA PRO A 8 -10.71 -18.09 -2.24
C PRO A 8 -9.38 -17.41 -1.94
N ALA A 9 -8.43 -17.49 -2.88
CA ALA A 9 -7.10 -16.88 -2.74
C ALA A 9 -7.19 -15.37 -2.49
N HIS A 10 -8.20 -14.70 -3.08
CA HIS A 10 -8.47 -13.28 -2.85
C HIS A 10 -8.62 -12.93 -1.37
N ALA A 11 -9.39 -13.72 -0.60
CA ALA A 11 -9.62 -13.43 0.81
C ALA A 11 -8.31 -13.46 1.63
N LEU A 12 -7.44 -14.43 1.36
CA LEU A 12 -6.13 -14.51 2.01
C LEU A 12 -5.23 -13.34 1.61
N LEU A 13 -5.09 -13.10 0.30
CA LEU A 13 -4.22 -12.05 -0.25
C LEU A 13 -4.69 -10.66 0.19
N LEU A 14 -6.00 -10.42 0.26
CA LEU A 14 -6.56 -9.16 0.73
C LEU A 14 -6.11 -8.84 2.15
N HIS A 15 -6.11 -9.82 3.07
CA HIS A 15 -5.64 -9.59 4.43
C HIS A 15 -4.16 -9.20 4.49
N PHE A 16 -3.31 -9.78 3.64
CA PHE A 16 -1.91 -9.35 3.54
C PHE A 16 -1.81 -7.90 3.06
N VAL A 17 -2.53 -7.52 2.01
CA VAL A 17 -2.49 -6.14 1.48
C VAL A 17 -3.06 -5.14 2.50
N LEU A 18 -4.14 -5.51 3.24
CA LEU A 18 -4.73 -4.70 4.31
C LEU A 18 -3.73 -4.35 5.42
N VAL A 19 -2.78 -5.24 5.70
CA VAL A 19 -1.73 -5.01 6.71
C VAL A 19 -0.51 -4.34 6.09
N LEU A 20 -0.08 -4.79 4.91
CA LEU A 20 1.16 -4.31 4.28
C LEU A 20 1.09 -2.83 3.88
N VAL A 21 -0.06 -2.36 3.38
CA VAL A 21 -0.21 -0.96 2.97
C VAL A 21 -0.02 0.01 4.14
N PRO A 22 -0.76 -0.08 5.27
CA PRO A 22 -0.57 0.84 6.38
C PRO A 22 0.78 0.65 7.09
N LEU A 23 1.31 -0.57 7.13
CA LEU A 23 2.64 -0.84 7.68
C LEU A 23 3.73 -0.15 6.85
N THR A 24 3.68 -0.30 5.52
CA THR A 24 4.62 0.37 4.60
C THR A 24 4.52 1.88 4.74
N ALA A 25 3.29 2.43 4.74
CA ALA A 25 3.04 3.85 4.92
C ALA A 25 3.62 4.38 6.25
N ALA A 26 3.41 3.66 7.35
CA ALA A 26 3.96 4.03 8.67
C ALA A 26 5.49 4.04 8.66
N LEU A 27 6.13 3.03 8.06
CA LEU A 27 7.58 2.95 7.95
C LEU A 27 8.16 4.05 7.06
N GLU A 28 7.48 4.40 5.97
CA GLU A 28 7.84 5.54 5.12
C GLU A 28 7.76 6.86 5.89
N ILE A 29 6.69 7.06 6.68
CA ILE A 29 6.53 8.24 7.52
C ILE A 29 7.67 8.32 8.54
N VAL A 30 8.01 7.23 9.22
CA VAL A 30 9.13 7.18 10.16
C VAL A 30 10.45 7.49 9.45
N CYS A 31 10.73 6.89 8.30
CA CYS A 31 11.93 7.17 7.51
C CYS A 31 11.96 8.60 6.94
N GLY A 32 10.79 9.14 6.57
CA GLY A 32 10.65 10.50 6.06
C GLY A 32 10.95 11.57 7.11
N LEU A 33 10.37 11.39 8.29
CA LEU A 33 10.46 12.37 9.38
C LEU A 33 11.72 12.21 10.25
N TRP A 34 12.29 11.01 10.30
CA TRP A 34 13.41 10.70 11.20
C TRP A 34 14.67 10.30 10.43
N PRO A 35 15.64 11.20 10.26
CA PRO A 35 16.88 10.91 9.52
C PRO A 35 17.66 9.71 10.05
N ALA A 36 17.65 9.47 11.36
CA ALA A 36 18.31 8.31 11.96
C ALA A 36 17.70 6.98 11.50
N ALA A 37 16.37 6.88 11.42
CA ALA A 37 15.66 5.72 10.90
C ALA A 37 16.00 5.47 9.42
N ARG A 38 16.01 6.53 8.60
CA ARG A 38 16.36 6.47 7.18
C ARG A 38 17.81 6.01 6.95
N ARG A 39 18.74 6.31 7.85
CA ARG A 39 20.14 5.90 7.74
C ARG A 39 20.39 4.44 8.11
N GLY A 40 19.48 3.82 8.86
CA GLY A 40 19.57 2.44 9.33
C GLY A 40 19.09 1.39 8.32
N GLN A 41 18.89 0.19 8.84
CA GLN A 41 18.35 -0.96 8.08
C GLN A 41 16.85 -0.80 7.77
N LEU A 42 16.15 0.02 8.56
CA LEU A 42 14.71 0.26 8.42
C LEU A 42 14.35 0.75 7.01
N MET A 43 15.22 1.56 6.40
CA MET A 43 15.02 2.05 5.04
C MET A 43 14.94 0.91 4.01
N TRP A 44 15.79 -0.10 4.13
CA TRP A 44 15.78 -1.25 3.22
C TRP A 44 14.55 -2.14 3.43
N LEU A 45 14.17 -2.33 4.69
CA LEU A 45 12.92 -3.02 5.02
C LEU A 45 11.71 -2.29 4.40
N THR A 46 11.66 -0.98 4.53
CA THR A 46 10.59 -0.14 3.94
C THR A 46 10.53 -0.31 2.42
N LEU A 47 11.68 -0.27 1.73
CA LEU A 47 11.74 -0.46 0.28
C LEU A 47 11.26 -1.86 -0.15
N ILE A 48 11.69 -2.90 0.57
CA ILE A 48 11.28 -4.28 0.30
C ILE A 48 9.76 -4.42 0.51
N LEU A 49 9.22 -3.90 1.61
CA LEU A 49 7.78 -3.96 1.87
C LEU A 49 6.97 -3.19 0.83
N ALA A 50 7.43 -2.02 0.39
CA ALA A 50 6.79 -1.26 -0.69
C ALA A 50 6.77 -2.06 -2.00
N ALA A 51 7.87 -2.71 -2.36
CA ALA A 51 7.96 -3.56 -3.55
C ALA A 51 7.02 -4.79 -3.44
N VAL A 52 7.02 -5.47 -2.29
CA VAL A 52 6.12 -6.61 -2.03
C VAL A 52 4.67 -6.17 -2.09
N THR A 53 4.32 -5.03 -1.50
CA THR A 53 2.96 -4.47 -1.53
C THR A 53 2.52 -4.20 -2.97
N LEU A 54 3.39 -3.59 -3.80
CA LEU A 54 3.06 -3.34 -5.21
C LEU A 54 2.86 -4.64 -5.99
N VAL A 55 3.63 -5.69 -5.74
CA VAL A 55 3.48 -6.98 -6.44
C VAL A 55 2.21 -7.71 -5.99
N LEU A 56 1.92 -7.73 -4.69
CA LEU A 56 0.76 -8.44 -4.16
C LEU A 56 -0.57 -7.77 -4.51
N THR A 57 -0.59 -6.44 -4.64
CA THR A 57 -1.84 -5.69 -4.90
C THR A 57 -2.52 -6.12 -6.21
N PRO A 58 -1.88 -6.10 -7.41
CA PRO A 58 -2.53 -6.54 -8.64
C PRO A 58 -2.90 -8.03 -8.61
N ILE A 59 -2.08 -8.89 -8.00
CA ILE A 59 -2.41 -10.32 -7.85
C ILE A 59 -3.69 -10.50 -7.02
N THR A 60 -3.86 -9.69 -5.98
CA THR A 60 -5.07 -9.69 -5.14
C THR A 60 -6.29 -9.21 -5.93
N ILE A 61 -6.13 -8.17 -6.76
CA ILE A 61 -7.18 -7.63 -7.61
C ILE A 61 -7.61 -8.67 -8.65
N ASP A 62 -6.69 -9.33 -9.33
CA ASP A 62 -6.97 -10.37 -10.34
C ASP A 62 -7.71 -11.55 -9.71
N ALA A 63 -7.29 -11.99 -8.52
CA ALA A 63 -7.97 -13.03 -7.76
C ALA A 63 -9.40 -12.61 -7.35
N GLY A 64 -9.60 -11.32 -7.06
CA GLY A 64 -10.90 -10.72 -6.75
C GLY A 64 -11.80 -10.62 -7.99
N ALA A 65 -11.27 -10.22 -9.12
CA ALA A 65 -12.00 -10.15 -10.39
C ALA A 65 -12.50 -11.55 -10.79
N TRP A 66 -11.66 -12.57 -10.67
CA TRP A 66 -12.07 -13.95 -10.92
C TRP A 66 -13.23 -14.42 -10.02
N LEU A 67 -13.26 -13.99 -8.76
CA LEU A 67 -14.35 -14.30 -7.84
C LEU A 67 -15.61 -13.50 -8.17
N TYR A 68 -15.46 -12.23 -8.54
CA TYR A 68 -16.53 -11.33 -8.93
C TYR A 68 -17.29 -11.84 -10.18
N ASP A 69 -16.56 -12.29 -11.21
CA ASP A 69 -17.13 -12.79 -12.48
C ASP A 69 -17.99 -14.06 -12.31
N ARG A 70 -17.88 -14.74 -11.17
CA ARG A 70 -18.70 -15.91 -10.83
C ARG A 70 -20.03 -15.56 -10.17
N GLN A 71 -20.24 -14.31 -9.83
CA GLN A 71 -21.47 -13.83 -9.22
C GLN A 71 -22.48 -13.45 -10.32
N ALA A 72 -23.58 -14.16 -10.43
CA ALA A 72 -24.62 -13.87 -11.42
C ALA A 72 -25.23 -12.46 -11.23
N ASN A 73 -25.40 -12.02 -9.97
CA ASN A 73 -25.95 -10.71 -9.60
C ASN A 73 -25.14 -10.09 -8.45
N PRO A 74 -24.00 -9.44 -8.74
CA PRO A 74 -23.20 -8.81 -7.70
C PRO A 74 -23.97 -7.67 -7.03
N SER A 75 -23.94 -7.65 -5.69
CA SER A 75 -24.60 -6.61 -4.89
C SER A 75 -23.97 -5.23 -5.15
N PRO A 76 -24.69 -4.12 -4.90
CA PRO A 76 -24.12 -2.77 -5.04
C PRO A 76 -22.82 -2.58 -4.24
N ILE A 77 -22.75 -3.12 -3.02
CA ILE A 77 -21.58 -3.01 -2.16
C ILE A 77 -20.39 -3.82 -2.68
N LEU A 78 -20.64 -4.98 -3.31
CA LEU A 78 -19.58 -5.77 -3.95
C LEU A 78 -19.01 -5.05 -5.17
N ARG A 79 -19.85 -4.35 -5.94
CA ARG A 79 -19.40 -3.49 -7.05
C ARG A 79 -18.53 -2.35 -6.55
N GLU A 80 -18.94 -1.74 -5.44
CA GLU A 80 -18.16 -0.66 -4.80
C GLU A 80 -16.81 -1.17 -4.28
N HIS A 81 -16.78 -2.33 -3.64
CA HIS A 81 -15.54 -3.00 -3.23
C HIS A 81 -14.60 -3.24 -4.42
N ALA A 82 -15.10 -3.79 -5.51
CA ALA A 82 -14.32 -4.05 -6.72
C ALA A 82 -13.77 -2.74 -7.33
N ALA A 83 -14.60 -1.70 -7.43
CA ALA A 83 -14.19 -0.39 -7.94
C ALA A 83 -13.11 0.27 -7.06
N ARG A 84 -13.29 0.25 -5.73
CA ARG A 84 -12.30 0.79 -4.77
C ARG A 84 -11.00 -0.01 -4.78
N GLY A 85 -11.10 -1.35 -4.90
CA GLY A 85 -9.95 -2.24 -5.01
C GLY A 85 -9.14 -2.02 -6.28
N GLY A 86 -9.82 -1.80 -7.41
CA GLY A 86 -9.17 -1.61 -8.72
C GLY A 86 -8.18 -0.45 -8.78
N VAL A 87 -8.42 0.63 -8.02
CA VAL A 87 -7.50 1.78 -7.96
C VAL A 87 -6.34 1.58 -6.97
N MET A 88 -6.35 0.51 -6.18
CA MET A 88 -5.34 0.29 -5.12
C MET A 88 -3.92 0.11 -5.67
N THR A 89 -3.78 -0.37 -6.91
CA THR A 89 -2.48 -0.50 -7.58
C THR A 89 -1.77 0.85 -7.70
N TYR A 90 -2.49 1.95 -7.96
CA TYR A 90 -1.88 3.28 -8.03
C TYR A 90 -1.35 3.75 -6.68
N PHE A 91 -2.05 3.45 -5.59
CA PHE A 91 -1.60 3.75 -4.23
C PHE A 91 -0.37 2.93 -3.85
N SER A 92 -0.33 1.64 -4.19
CA SER A 92 0.83 0.79 -3.96
C SER A 92 2.04 1.23 -4.79
N ALA A 93 1.82 1.67 -6.04
CA ALA A 93 2.88 2.25 -6.87
C ALA A 93 3.39 3.57 -6.28
N ALA A 94 2.50 4.42 -5.76
CA ALA A 94 2.90 5.67 -5.10
C ALA A 94 3.76 5.41 -3.85
N LEU A 95 3.42 4.41 -3.02
CA LEU A 95 4.26 3.99 -1.89
C LEU A 95 5.64 3.56 -2.37
N LEU A 96 5.76 2.75 -3.43
CA LEU A 96 7.07 2.36 -3.95
C LEU A 96 7.88 3.57 -4.46
N VAL A 97 7.23 4.50 -5.16
CA VAL A 97 7.89 5.74 -5.61
C VAL A 97 8.42 6.53 -4.40
N VAL A 98 7.63 6.66 -3.35
CA VAL A 98 8.04 7.34 -2.10
C VAL A 98 9.23 6.62 -1.44
N ALA A 99 9.20 5.29 -1.35
CA ALA A 99 10.33 4.52 -0.82
C ALA A 99 11.62 4.76 -1.62
N VAL A 100 11.54 4.81 -2.96
CA VAL A 100 12.67 5.13 -3.84
C VAL A 100 13.17 6.56 -3.62
N LEU A 101 12.26 7.53 -3.47
CA LEU A 101 12.62 8.93 -3.15
C LEU A 101 13.35 9.03 -1.81
N LEU A 102 12.94 8.27 -0.79
CA LEU A 102 13.61 8.21 0.50
C LEU A 102 15.02 7.61 0.40
N VAL A 103 15.22 6.59 -0.44
CA VAL A 103 16.56 6.05 -0.75
C VAL A 103 17.41 7.09 -1.45
N ALA A 104 16.87 7.79 -2.44
CA ALA A 104 17.57 8.87 -3.12
C ALA A 104 17.97 10.00 -2.16
N LEU A 105 17.06 10.39 -1.27
CA LEU A 105 17.34 11.39 -0.22
C LEU A 105 18.50 10.94 0.69
N ARG A 106 18.49 9.67 1.12
CA ARG A 106 19.59 9.09 1.92
C ARG A 106 20.94 9.17 1.19
N ILE A 107 20.97 8.91 -0.12
CA ILE A 107 22.20 8.99 -0.92
C ILE A 107 22.69 10.44 -0.99
N VAL A 108 21.79 11.40 -1.22
CA VAL A 108 22.11 12.82 -1.26
C VAL A 108 22.65 13.31 0.08
N GLU A 109 22.04 12.89 1.20
CA GLU A 109 22.51 13.22 2.56
C GLU A 109 23.91 12.68 2.87
N ARG A 110 24.26 11.51 2.31
CA ARG A 110 25.62 10.93 2.49
C ARG A 110 26.70 11.66 1.72
N ARG A 111 26.33 12.34 0.61
CA ARG A 111 27.27 13.03 -0.28
C ARG A 111 27.50 14.48 0.06
N SER A 112 26.68 15.07 0.93
CA SER A 112 26.74 16.51 1.25
C SER A 112 26.28 16.77 2.66
N ASP A 113 27.12 17.43 3.46
CA ASP A 113 26.79 17.89 4.82
C ASP A 113 25.86 19.11 4.81
N ARG A 114 25.56 19.68 3.64
CA ARG A 114 24.71 20.86 3.52
C ARG A 114 23.28 20.50 3.89
N ARG A 115 22.74 21.16 4.93
CA ARG A 115 21.30 21.05 5.30
C ARG A 115 20.43 21.52 4.16
N ARG A 116 19.66 20.62 3.58
CA ARG A 116 18.67 20.92 2.53
C ARG A 116 17.27 20.92 3.13
N VAL A 117 16.99 21.91 4.01
CA VAL A 117 15.74 22.00 4.76
C VAL A 117 14.52 21.91 3.83
N VAL A 118 14.52 22.65 2.74
CA VAL A 118 13.40 22.63 1.77
C VAL A 118 13.15 21.24 1.22
N LEU A 119 14.22 20.50 0.84
CA LEU A 119 14.09 19.13 0.34
C LEU A 119 13.49 18.19 1.38
N HIS A 120 13.91 18.30 2.64
CA HIS A 120 13.35 17.48 3.73
C HIS A 120 11.87 17.79 3.97
N VAL A 121 11.49 19.07 3.96
CA VAL A 121 10.10 19.49 4.13
C VAL A 121 9.23 18.96 2.99
N VAL A 122 9.67 19.10 1.75
CA VAL A 122 8.93 18.59 0.58
C VAL A 122 8.76 17.07 0.66
N VAL A 123 9.83 16.33 0.96
CA VAL A 123 9.74 14.86 1.11
C VAL A 123 8.82 14.49 2.27
N ALA A 124 8.90 15.18 3.40
CA ALA A 124 8.00 14.93 4.54
C ALA A 124 6.52 15.13 4.17
N ILE A 125 6.19 16.18 3.43
CA ILE A 125 4.82 16.44 2.96
C ILE A 125 4.36 15.31 2.01
N VAL A 126 5.20 14.92 1.05
CA VAL A 126 4.87 13.85 0.09
C VAL A 126 4.65 12.53 0.80
N VAL A 127 5.53 12.16 1.73
CA VAL A 127 5.42 10.93 2.51
C VAL A 127 4.13 10.90 3.34
N LEU A 128 3.82 11.99 4.05
CA LEU A 128 2.61 12.09 4.85
C LEU A 128 1.35 12.02 3.98
N ALA A 129 1.30 12.77 2.89
CA ALA A 129 0.16 12.79 1.98
C ALA A 129 -0.10 11.41 1.37
N THR A 130 0.95 10.76 0.84
CA THR A 130 0.84 9.43 0.22
C THR A 130 0.49 8.35 1.26
N GLY A 131 1.13 8.37 2.42
CA GLY A 131 0.89 7.39 3.48
C GLY A 131 -0.53 7.46 4.03
N ILE A 132 -1.03 8.67 4.31
CA ILE A 132 -2.41 8.89 4.78
C ILE A 132 -3.41 8.48 3.69
N ALA A 133 -3.22 8.94 2.45
CA ALA A 133 -4.12 8.61 1.35
C ALA A 133 -4.21 7.11 1.09
N SER A 134 -3.07 6.40 1.07
CA SER A 134 -3.00 4.95 0.88
C SER A 134 -3.68 4.18 2.02
N THR A 135 -3.47 4.62 3.27
CA THR A 135 -4.10 4.01 4.44
C THR A 135 -5.62 4.22 4.45
N LEU A 136 -6.08 5.42 4.11
CA LEU A 136 -7.51 5.69 4.00
C LEU A 136 -8.16 4.89 2.87
N GLN A 137 -7.48 4.76 1.73
CA GLN A 137 -8.00 4.00 0.61
C GLN A 137 -8.12 2.50 0.94
N ILE A 138 -7.08 1.89 1.52
CA ILE A 138 -7.15 0.48 1.89
C ILE A 138 -8.16 0.21 3.00
N TYR A 139 -8.35 1.13 3.93
CA TYR A 139 -9.42 1.05 4.92
C TYR A 139 -10.81 0.99 4.24
N ARG A 140 -11.07 1.87 3.26
CA ARG A 140 -12.33 1.88 2.50
C ARG A 140 -12.56 0.60 1.69
N VAL A 141 -11.49 0.00 1.17
CA VAL A 141 -11.55 -1.30 0.48
C VAL A 141 -11.92 -2.41 1.47
N GLY A 142 -11.28 -2.43 2.63
CA GLY A 142 -11.55 -3.41 3.68
C GLY A 142 -12.97 -3.31 4.23
N ASP A 143 -13.42 -2.10 4.52
CA ASP A 143 -14.77 -1.80 5.00
C ASP A 143 -15.84 -2.27 4.01
N ALA A 144 -15.72 -1.89 2.73
CA ALA A 144 -16.64 -2.35 1.68
C ALA A 144 -16.63 -3.88 1.52
N GLY A 145 -15.44 -4.51 1.64
CA GLY A 145 -15.32 -5.97 1.60
C GLY A 145 -15.99 -6.66 2.78
N ALA A 146 -15.84 -6.12 3.98
CA ALA A 146 -16.50 -6.64 5.18
C ALA A 146 -18.03 -6.54 5.06
N HIS A 147 -18.56 -5.40 4.63
CA HIS A 147 -19.99 -5.22 4.39
C HIS A 147 -20.53 -6.12 3.27
N ALA A 148 -19.75 -6.41 2.24
CA ALA A 148 -20.17 -7.33 1.18
C ALA A 148 -20.35 -8.77 1.66
N VAL A 149 -19.66 -9.17 2.73
CA VAL A 149 -19.73 -10.53 3.30
C VAL A 149 -20.70 -10.62 4.48
N TRP A 150 -20.74 -9.59 5.34
CA TRP A 150 -21.42 -9.64 6.64
C TRP A 150 -22.58 -8.64 6.77
N GLY A 151 -22.76 -7.72 5.81
CA GLY A 151 -23.72 -6.62 5.87
C GLY A 151 -25.07 -6.91 5.25
N GLY A 152 -25.51 -8.17 5.25
CA GLY A 152 -26.83 -8.60 4.80
C GLY A 152 -27.90 -8.45 5.86
#